data_aeeab1287fe3d4c8cf31e1cbb0446ed8
#
_entry.id   aeeab1287fe3d4c8cf31e1cbb0446ed8
#
_cell.length_a   1.000
_cell.length_b   1.000
_cell.length_c   1.000
_cell.angle_alpha   90.00
_cell.angle_beta   90.00
_cell.angle_gamma   90.00
#
_symmetry.space_group_name_H-M   'P 1'
#
loop_
_entity.id
_entity.type
_entity.pdbx_description
1 polymer ?
#
loop_
_entity_poly.entity_id
_entity_poly.type
_entity_poly.pdbx_seq_one_letter_code
_entity_poly.pdbx_strand_id
1 'polypeptide(L)'
;FNIQSDMVGHAGGLAIIIGWLITAIGMISLALVFQNLTNERSDLDGGIYSYAQAGFGDFIGFASAWGYWFSAFLGNVAYATLLMSSIGNFFPIFKGGNTFPSIIVASILLWSVHFLILKGVETAALINSIVTITKLIPILLVIICMIVAFNFNTFRIGFFGMDGYGSLSFHFANTMSQVNSTMLVTVWVFIGIEGAVVFSGRAKNKKDVGTATVIGLISVLLIYFLLTVLAQGIVCLLYTSDAADEEDSV
;
A
#
# COMPACT_ATOMS: atom_id res chain seq x y z
N PHE A 1 -7.74 -3.52 8.64
CA PHE A 1 -7.42 -2.50 7.63
C PHE A 1 -7.75 -3.08 6.27
N ASN A 2 -8.97 -2.89 5.84
CA ASN A 2 -9.41 -3.29 4.51
C ASN A 2 -9.32 -2.03 3.62
N ILE A 3 -8.15 -1.80 3.03
CA ILE A 3 -7.86 -0.60 2.21
C ILE A 3 -8.95 -0.34 1.18
N GLN A 4 -9.51 -1.40 0.57
CA GLN A 4 -10.59 -1.27 -0.39
C GLN A 4 -11.93 -0.92 0.24
N SER A 5 -12.29 -1.49 1.39
CA SER A 5 -13.55 -1.16 2.05
C SER A 5 -13.55 0.26 2.60
N ASP A 6 -12.43 0.70 3.17
CA ASP A 6 -12.32 2.06 3.70
C ASP A 6 -12.30 3.13 2.61
N MET A 7 -11.73 2.83 1.42
CA MET A 7 -11.75 3.75 0.29
C MET A 7 -13.06 3.71 -0.51
N VAL A 8 -13.58 2.52 -0.77
CA VAL A 8 -14.74 2.33 -1.65
C VAL A 8 -16.05 2.51 -0.90
N GLY A 9 -16.08 2.26 0.42
CA GLY A 9 -17.29 2.35 1.24
C GLY A 9 -17.72 3.78 1.61
N HIS A 10 -16.81 4.76 1.58
CA HIS A 10 -17.11 6.11 2.06
C HIS A 10 -16.72 7.23 1.09
N ALA A 11 -15.80 7.01 0.15
CA ALA A 11 -15.32 8.02 -0.77
C ALA A 11 -15.91 7.86 -2.17
N GLY A 12 -16.38 8.96 -2.75
CA GLY A 12 -16.84 9.00 -4.14
C GLY A 12 -15.69 8.86 -5.14
N GLY A 13 -16.04 8.45 -6.37
CA GLY A 13 -15.07 8.27 -7.45
C GLY A 13 -14.22 9.51 -7.72
N LEU A 14 -14.81 10.72 -7.61
CA LEU A 14 -14.08 11.98 -7.75
C LEU A 14 -12.99 12.15 -6.69
N ALA A 15 -13.32 11.91 -5.42
CA ALA A 15 -12.37 12.03 -4.31
C ALA A 15 -11.23 11.01 -4.44
N ILE A 16 -11.53 9.79 -4.87
CA ILE A 16 -10.55 8.74 -5.13
C ILE A 16 -9.59 9.16 -6.25
N ILE A 17 -10.11 9.65 -7.38
CA ILE A 17 -9.29 10.10 -8.51
C ILE A 17 -8.37 11.26 -8.09
N ILE A 18 -8.90 12.26 -7.38
CA ILE A 18 -8.11 13.39 -6.89
C ILE A 18 -7.03 12.91 -5.91
N GLY A 19 -7.38 12.05 -4.94
CA GLY A 19 -6.45 11.48 -3.98
C GLY A 19 -5.31 10.72 -4.66
N TRP A 20 -5.61 9.91 -5.66
CA TRP A 20 -4.61 9.20 -6.46
C TRP A 20 -3.72 10.13 -7.28
N LEU A 21 -4.28 11.20 -7.86
CA LEU A 21 -3.48 12.17 -8.62
C LEU A 21 -2.47 12.90 -7.72
N ILE A 22 -2.92 13.36 -6.54
CA ILE A 22 -2.04 14.01 -5.57
C ILE A 22 -0.95 13.03 -5.10
N THR A 23 -1.34 11.82 -4.72
CA THR A 23 -0.39 10.78 -4.30
C THR A 23 0.59 10.42 -5.41
N ALA A 24 0.12 10.29 -6.66
CA ALA A 24 0.97 10.00 -7.81
C ALA A 24 2.04 11.07 -8.00
N ILE A 25 1.66 12.35 -7.98
CA ILE A 25 2.60 13.47 -8.13
C ILE A 25 3.65 13.42 -7.00
N GLY A 26 3.21 13.26 -5.75
CA GLY A 26 4.10 13.21 -4.59
C GLY A 26 5.07 12.02 -4.66
N MET A 27 4.55 10.83 -4.93
CA MET A 27 5.36 9.60 -4.92
C MET A 27 6.29 9.50 -6.13
N ILE A 28 5.87 9.95 -7.32
CA ILE A 28 6.75 10.03 -8.49
C ILE A 28 7.88 11.04 -8.22
N SER A 29 7.57 12.20 -7.66
CA SER A 29 8.59 13.19 -7.29
C SER A 29 9.59 12.60 -6.29
N LEU A 30 9.13 11.88 -5.28
CA LEU A 30 9.98 11.20 -4.30
C LEU A 30 10.87 10.13 -4.96
N ALA A 31 10.30 9.30 -5.85
CA ALA A 31 11.07 8.28 -6.58
C ALA A 31 12.15 8.90 -7.49
N LEU A 32 11.85 10.03 -8.13
CA LEU A 32 12.84 10.77 -8.94
C LEU A 32 13.96 11.37 -8.07
N VAL A 33 13.63 11.86 -6.88
CA VAL A 33 14.65 12.30 -5.91
C VAL A 33 15.56 11.13 -5.51
N PHE A 34 14.99 9.97 -5.18
CA PHE A 34 15.80 8.78 -4.88
C PHE A 34 16.64 8.33 -6.05
N GLN A 35 16.09 8.32 -7.26
CA GLN A 35 16.85 7.99 -8.47
C GLN A 35 18.04 8.94 -8.67
N ASN A 36 17.82 10.24 -8.50
CA ASN A 36 18.87 11.25 -8.64
C ASN A 36 19.96 11.09 -7.57
N LEU A 37 19.55 10.91 -6.29
CA LEU A 37 20.48 10.66 -5.19
C LEU A 37 21.30 9.39 -5.40
N THR A 38 20.69 8.31 -5.85
CA THR A 38 21.41 7.06 -6.15
C THR A 38 22.41 7.21 -7.28
N ASN A 39 22.13 8.07 -8.26
CA ASN A 39 23.02 8.33 -9.40
C ASN A 39 24.17 9.26 -9.03
N GLU A 40 23.89 10.37 -8.33
CA GLU A 40 24.87 11.42 -8.02
C GLU A 40 25.70 11.12 -6.79
N ARG A 41 25.10 10.47 -5.80
CA ARG A 41 25.74 10.12 -4.51
C ARG A 41 25.91 8.61 -4.37
N SER A 42 26.51 8.01 -5.37
CA SER A 42 26.82 6.58 -5.41
C SER A 42 27.86 6.15 -4.35
N ASP A 43 28.49 7.10 -3.68
CA ASP A 43 29.36 6.92 -2.52
C ASP A 43 28.57 6.55 -1.24
N LEU A 44 27.27 6.84 -1.18
CA LEU A 44 26.42 6.58 -0.01
C LEU A 44 25.59 5.29 -0.19
N ASP A 45 25.94 4.25 0.56
CA ASP A 45 25.36 2.91 0.43
C ASP A 45 24.21 2.61 1.41
N GLY A 46 23.95 3.50 2.35
CA GLY A 46 22.96 3.28 3.41
C GLY A 46 21.52 3.70 3.07
N GLY A 47 21.25 4.16 1.85
CA GLY A 47 19.94 4.64 1.47
C GLY A 47 19.52 5.92 2.21
N ILE A 48 18.23 6.02 2.62
CA ILE A 48 17.64 7.27 3.16
C ILE A 48 18.39 7.85 4.37
N TYR A 49 18.87 7.02 5.28
CA TYR A 49 19.57 7.48 6.46
C TYR A 49 20.98 8.01 6.15
N SER A 50 21.69 7.43 5.17
CA SER A 50 22.99 7.96 4.73
C SER A 50 22.83 9.30 4.00
N TYR A 51 21.76 9.47 3.21
CA TYR A 51 21.44 10.75 2.58
C TYR A 51 21.07 11.81 3.62
N ALA A 52 20.26 11.42 4.63
CA ALA A 52 19.88 12.31 5.74
C ALA A 52 21.11 12.72 6.56
N GLN A 53 22.03 11.79 6.86
CA GLN A 53 23.27 12.05 7.58
C GLN A 53 24.18 13.00 6.80
N ALA A 54 24.36 12.74 5.50
CA ALA A 54 25.22 13.55 4.66
C ALA A 54 24.68 14.98 4.46
N GLY A 55 23.36 15.15 4.44
CA GLY A 55 22.71 16.46 4.24
C GLY A 55 22.50 17.27 5.51
N PHE A 56 22.21 16.62 6.63
CA PHE A 56 21.73 17.26 7.86
C PHE A 56 22.51 16.87 9.13
N GLY A 57 23.53 16.04 9.00
CA GLY A 57 24.38 15.61 10.11
C GLY A 57 23.91 14.37 10.85
N ASP A 58 24.73 13.93 11.82
CA ASP A 58 24.59 12.63 12.48
C ASP A 58 23.28 12.44 13.23
N PHE A 59 22.76 13.49 13.88
CA PHE A 59 21.51 13.39 14.64
C PHE A 59 20.33 13.09 13.73
N ILE A 60 20.22 13.78 12.60
CA ILE A 60 19.11 13.56 11.63
C ILE A 60 19.27 12.21 10.92
N GLY A 61 20.51 11.81 10.60
CA GLY A 61 20.81 10.48 10.08
C GLY A 61 20.37 9.37 11.04
N PHE A 62 20.72 9.50 12.33
CA PHE A 62 20.28 8.57 13.36
C PHE A 62 18.77 8.54 13.53
N ALA A 63 18.11 9.71 13.62
CA ALA A 63 16.67 9.81 13.77
C ALA A 63 15.93 9.18 12.58
N SER A 64 16.44 9.36 11.36
CA SER A 64 15.92 8.73 10.14
C SER A 64 16.05 7.20 10.18
N ALA A 65 17.22 6.68 10.57
CA ALA A 65 17.45 5.24 10.67
C ALA A 65 16.56 4.60 11.74
N TRP A 66 16.47 5.24 12.91
CA TRP A 66 15.63 4.76 14.01
C TRP A 66 14.15 4.78 13.66
N GLY A 67 13.67 5.89 13.08
CA GLY A 67 12.28 6.01 12.63
C GLY A 67 11.91 4.98 11.56
N TYR A 68 12.80 4.74 10.59
CA TYR A 68 12.61 3.71 9.57
C TYR A 68 12.56 2.30 10.18
N TRP A 69 13.48 1.98 11.08
CA TRP A 69 13.48 0.69 11.78
C TRP A 69 12.18 0.47 12.56
N PHE A 70 11.74 1.50 13.31
CA PHE A 70 10.53 1.42 14.11
C PHE A 70 9.27 1.28 13.24
N SER A 71 9.19 2.03 12.14
CA SER A 71 8.11 1.91 11.16
C SER A 71 8.07 0.51 10.53
N ALA A 72 9.21 -0.03 10.13
CA ALA A 72 9.30 -1.38 9.59
C ALA A 72 8.90 -2.45 10.62
N PHE A 73 9.27 -2.28 11.88
CA PHE A 73 8.87 -3.17 12.96
C PHE A 73 7.34 -3.19 13.15
N LEU A 74 6.71 -2.03 13.28
CA LEU A 74 5.25 -1.92 13.42
C LEU A 74 4.53 -2.42 12.17
N GLY A 75 5.05 -2.11 10.98
CA GLY A 75 4.52 -2.57 9.71
C GLY A 75 4.48 -4.11 9.61
N ASN A 76 5.54 -4.79 10.04
CA ASN A 76 5.57 -6.26 10.05
C ASN A 76 4.50 -6.86 10.97
N VAL A 77 4.26 -6.25 12.15
CA VAL A 77 3.19 -6.69 13.05
C VAL A 77 1.82 -6.50 12.39
N ALA A 78 1.57 -5.35 11.76
CA ALA A 78 0.33 -5.07 11.04
C ALA A 78 0.09 -6.07 9.89
N TYR A 79 1.10 -6.34 9.08
CA TYR A 79 0.99 -7.33 8.00
C TYR A 79 0.75 -8.75 8.51
N ALA A 80 1.39 -9.16 9.60
CA ALA A 80 1.16 -10.45 10.22
C ALA A 80 -0.29 -10.58 10.73
N THR A 81 -0.82 -9.54 11.37
CA THR A 81 -2.20 -9.49 11.83
C THR A 81 -3.19 -9.56 10.66
N LEU A 82 -2.96 -8.80 9.60
CA LEU A 82 -3.77 -8.85 8.37
C LEU A 82 -3.75 -10.24 7.72
N LEU A 83 -2.59 -10.89 7.65
CA LEU A 83 -2.47 -12.23 7.12
C LEU A 83 -3.30 -13.22 7.93
N MET A 84 -3.18 -13.19 9.26
CA MET A 84 -3.94 -14.08 10.13
C MET A 84 -5.44 -13.80 10.07
N SER A 85 -5.85 -12.54 10.01
CA SER A 85 -7.26 -12.17 9.84
C SER A 85 -7.82 -12.69 8.51
N SER A 86 -7.05 -12.60 7.42
CA SER A 86 -7.45 -13.14 6.12
C SER A 86 -7.62 -14.67 6.14
N ILE A 87 -6.73 -15.37 6.83
CA ILE A 87 -6.84 -16.83 7.06
C ILE A 87 -8.05 -17.14 7.94
N GLY A 88 -8.43 -16.23 8.84
CA GLY A 88 -9.61 -16.31 9.70
C GLY A 88 -10.93 -16.47 8.95
N ASN A 89 -11.01 -16.03 7.69
CA ASN A 89 -12.18 -16.26 6.83
C ASN A 89 -12.38 -17.76 6.48
N PHE A 90 -11.29 -18.54 6.45
CA PHE A 90 -11.32 -19.97 6.19
C PHE A 90 -11.30 -20.79 7.49
N PHE A 91 -10.60 -20.29 8.51
CA PHE A 91 -10.42 -20.97 9.79
C PHE A 91 -10.80 -20.01 10.94
N PRO A 92 -12.00 -20.12 11.53
CA PRO A 92 -12.51 -19.19 12.53
C PRO A 92 -11.62 -18.98 13.75
N ILE A 93 -10.71 -19.92 14.05
CA ILE A 93 -9.74 -19.84 15.16
C ILE A 93 -8.80 -18.63 15.03
N PHE A 94 -8.59 -18.12 13.79
CA PHE A 94 -7.74 -16.97 13.48
C PHE A 94 -8.54 -15.67 13.28
N LYS A 95 -9.87 -15.70 13.48
CA LYS A 95 -10.74 -14.54 13.27
C LYS A 95 -10.25 -13.34 14.10
N GLY A 96 -10.16 -12.18 13.44
CA GLY A 96 -9.62 -10.94 14.04
C GLY A 96 -8.09 -10.80 13.99
N GLY A 97 -7.34 -11.87 13.64
CA GLY A 97 -5.89 -11.80 13.40
C GLY A 97 -5.00 -11.66 14.65
N ASN A 98 -5.58 -11.40 15.82
CA ASN A 98 -4.89 -11.16 17.09
C ASN A 98 -5.17 -12.22 18.18
N THR A 99 -5.79 -13.35 17.81
CA THR A 99 -6.02 -14.45 18.73
C THR A 99 -4.71 -15.15 19.12
N PHE A 100 -4.67 -15.82 20.24
CA PHE A 100 -3.48 -16.54 20.70
C PHE A 100 -2.92 -17.52 19.65
N PRO A 101 -3.73 -18.34 18.95
CA PRO A 101 -3.27 -19.16 17.83
C PRO A 101 -2.70 -18.31 16.67
N SER A 102 -3.31 -17.17 16.37
CA SER A 102 -2.79 -16.24 15.33
C SER A 102 -1.38 -15.75 15.65
N ILE A 103 -1.14 -15.37 16.90
CA ILE A 103 0.19 -14.90 17.36
C ILE A 103 1.23 -16.00 17.22
N ILE A 104 0.91 -17.23 17.59
CA ILE A 104 1.84 -18.36 17.47
C ILE A 104 2.19 -18.62 16.01
N VAL A 105 1.18 -18.75 15.14
CA VAL A 105 1.40 -19.06 13.71
C VAL A 105 2.15 -17.90 13.01
N ALA A 106 1.78 -16.65 13.29
CA ALA A 106 2.48 -15.48 12.78
C ALA A 106 3.95 -15.44 13.24
N SER A 107 4.21 -15.78 14.52
CA SER A 107 5.57 -15.84 15.06
C SER A 107 6.41 -16.93 14.38
N ILE A 108 5.85 -18.12 14.17
CA ILE A 108 6.53 -19.22 13.47
C ILE A 108 6.87 -18.78 12.03
N LEU A 109 5.96 -18.09 11.35
CA LEU A 109 6.19 -17.60 9.99
C LEU A 109 7.29 -16.55 9.96
N LEU A 110 7.26 -15.57 10.87
CA LEU A 110 8.30 -14.54 10.96
C LEU A 110 9.69 -15.13 11.24
N TRP A 111 9.79 -16.08 12.18
CA TRP A 111 11.04 -16.77 12.46
C TRP A 111 11.52 -17.61 11.28
N SER A 112 10.62 -18.26 10.56
CA SER A 112 10.95 -19.01 9.34
C SER A 112 11.58 -18.11 8.27
N VAL A 113 10.98 -16.93 8.03
CA VAL A 113 11.55 -15.93 7.11
C VAL A 113 12.88 -15.40 7.62
N HIS A 114 13.01 -15.14 8.92
CA HIS A 114 14.27 -14.71 9.53
C HIS A 114 15.41 -15.73 9.30
N PHE A 115 15.17 -17.01 9.59
CA PHE A 115 16.15 -18.06 9.32
C PHE A 115 16.48 -18.21 7.83
N LEU A 116 15.50 -17.98 6.96
CA LEU A 116 15.74 -17.99 5.51
C LEU A 116 16.70 -16.87 5.10
N ILE A 117 16.53 -15.66 5.64
CA ILE A 117 17.41 -14.52 5.38
C ILE A 117 18.83 -14.79 5.90
N LEU A 118 18.96 -15.43 7.06
CA LEU A 118 20.27 -15.81 7.63
C LEU A 118 21.02 -16.83 6.75
N LYS A 119 20.31 -17.68 5.99
CA LYS A 119 20.93 -18.63 5.03
C LYS A 119 21.49 -17.95 3.79
N GLY A 120 21.10 -16.73 3.52
CA GLY A 120 21.61 -15.93 2.41
C GLY A 120 20.53 -15.07 1.75
N VAL A 121 20.90 -13.83 1.47
CA VAL A 121 20.00 -12.82 0.88
C VAL A 121 19.58 -13.21 -0.54
N GLU A 122 20.41 -13.94 -1.29
CA GLU A 122 20.10 -14.39 -2.65
C GLU A 122 18.92 -15.35 -2.65
N THR A 123 18.85 -16.29 -1.71
CA THR A 123 17.73 -17.22 -1.57
C THR A 123 16.45 -16.47 -1.20
N ALA A 124 16.54 -15.52 -0.27
CA ALA A 124 15.39 -14.70 0.12
C ALA A 124 14.89 -13.85 -1.06
N ALA A 125 15.79 -13.29 -1.87
CA ALA A 125 15.44 -12.50 -3.05
C ALA A 125 14.74 -13.35 -4.12
N LEU A 126 15.19 -14.58 -4.35
CA LEU A 126 14.56 -15.51 -5.30
C LEU A 126 13.14 -15.87 -4.85
N ILE A 127 12.95 -16.21 -3.57
CA ILE A 127 11.62 -16.51 -3.02
C ILE A 127 10.71 -15.28 -3.11
N ASN A 128 11.21 -14.09 -2.78
CA ASN A 128 10.44 -12.85 -2.91
C ASN A 128 10.01 -12.61 -4.37
N SER A 129 10.88 -12.91 -5.34
CA SER A 129 10.55 -12.78 -6.76
C SER A 129 9.44 -13.74 -7.18
N ILE A 130 9.53 -15.01 -6.77
CA ILE A 130 8.49 -16.02 -7.04
C ILE A 130 7.17 -15.60 -6.43
N VAL A 131 7.15 -15.20 -5.15
CA VAL A 131 5.95 -14.72 -4.45
C VAL A 131 5.36 -13.49 -5.13
N THR A 132 6.21 -12.57 -5.61
CA THR A 132 5.76 -11.37 -6.32
C THR A 132 5.08 -11.71 -7.63
N ILE A 133 5.64 -12.62 -8.44
CA ILE A 133 5.01 -13.07 -9.68
C ILE A 133 3.69 -13.79 -9.37
N THR A 134 3.69 -14.68 -8.38
CA THR A 134 2.50 -15.45 -7.99
C THR A 134 1.35 -14.55 -7.53
N LYS A 135 1.62 -13.47 -6.78
CA LYS A 135 0.58 -12.53 -6.34
C LYS A 135 0.04 -11.64 -7.48
N LEU A 136 0.85 -11.37 -8.51
CA LEU A 136 0.40 -10.55 -9.64
C LEU A 136 -0.65 -11.26 -10.52
N ILE A 137 -0.58 -12.59 -10.63
CA ILE A 137 -1.53 -13.38 -11.43
C ILE A 137 -2.98 -13.17 -10.96
N PRO A 138 -3.35 -13.41 -9.69
CA PRO A 138 -4.71 -13.18 -9.23
C PRO A 138 -5.12 -11.70 -9.29
N ILE A 139 -4.20 -10.76 -9.06
CA ILE A 139 -4.48 -9.33 -9.16
C ILE A 139 -4.89 -8.96 -10.58
N LEU A 140 -4.14 -9.41 -11.59
CA LEU A 140 -4.46 -9.16 -12.99
C LEU A 140 -5.77 -9.83 -13.40
N LEU A 141 -6.03 -11.05 -12.92
CA LEU A 141 -7.30 -11.74 -13.15
C LEU A 141 -8.47 -10.95 -12.56
N VAL A 142 -8.34 -10.46 -11.33
CA VAL A 142 -9.36 -9.62 -10.69
C VAL A 142 -9.58 -8.35 -11.51
N ILE A 143 -8.53 -7.66 -11.96
CA ILE A 143 -8.67 -6.47 -12.81
C ILE A 143 -9.45 -6.80 -14.09
N ILE A 144 -9.14 -7.90 -14.76
CA ILE A 144 -9.87 -8.33 -15.97
C ILE A 144 -11.34 -8.59 -15.65
N CYS A 145 -11.65 -9.31 -14.57
CA CYS A 145 -13.02 -9.55 -14.14
C CYS A 145 -13.75 -8.24 -13.82
N MET A 146 -13.06 -7.30 -13.16
CA MET A 146 -13.63 -5.99 -12.82
C MET A 146 -13.90 -5.14 -14.06
N ILE A 147 -13.05 -5.19 -15.08
CA ILE A 147 -13.29 -4.50 -16.36
C ILE A 147 -14.57 -5.04 -17.02
N VAL A 148 -14.76 -6.36 -17.01
CA VAL A 148 -15.95 -7.00 -17.59
C VAL A 148 -17.22 -6.68 -16.78
N ALA A 149 -17.12 -6.64 -15.46
CA ALA A 149 -18.24 -6.36 -14.56
C ALA A 149 -18.53 -4.86 -14.37
N PHE A 150 -17.68 -3.98 -14.90
CA PHE A 150 -17.80 -2.53 -14.69
C PHE A 150 -19.10 -1.97 -15.25
N ASN A 151 -19.86 -1.26 -14.41
CA ASN A 151 -21.09 -0.59 -14.79
C ASN A 151 -20.93 0.93 -14.66
N PHE A 152 -20.97 1.61 -15.79
CA PHE A 152 -20.82 3.06 -15.83
C PHE A 152 -21.93 3.82 -15.09
N ASN A 153 -23.14 3.28 -15.03
CA ASN A 153 -24.23 3.90 -14.29
C ASN A 153 -23.96 3.87 -12.78
N THR A 154 -23.48 2.73 -12.24
CA THR A 154 -23.09 2.60 -10.84
C THR A 154 -21.97 3.57 -10.49
N PHE A 155 -20.95 3.65 -11.33
CA PHE A 155 -19.84 4.59 -11.17
C PHE A 155 -20.32 6.05 -11.15
N ARG A 156 -21.24 6.41 -12.04
CA ARG A 156 -21.79 7.77 -12.13
C ARG A 156 -22.62 8.15 -10.90
N ILE A 157 -23.42 7.23 -10.36
CA ILE A 157 -24.22 7.46 -9.15
C ILE A 157 -23.31 7.72 -7.96
N GLY A 158 -22.27 6.91 -7.75
CA GLY A 158 -21.32 7.03 -6.65
C GLY A 158 -20.22 8.09 -6.86
N PHE A 159 -20.25 8.86 -7.96
CA PHE A 159 -19.10 9.69 -8.35
C PHE A 159 -18.76 10.78 -7.33
N PHE A 160 -19.75 11.42 -6.72
CA PHE A 160 -19.54 12.47 -5.73
C PHE A 160 -19.45 11.95 -4.28
N GLY A 161 -19.68 10.65 -4.07
CA GLY A 161 -19.78 10.07 -2.75
C GLY A 161 -21.07 10.45 -2.02
N MET A 162 -21.25 9.91 -0.82
CA MET A 162 -22.39 10.28 0.05
C MET A 162 -21.96 11.43 0.98
N ASP A 163 -22.81 12.44 1.12
CA ASP A 163 -22.65 13.40 2.21
C ASP A 163 -23.19 12.81 3.53
N GLY A 164 -22.91 13.48 4.65
CA GLY A 164 -23.42 13.06 5.97
C GLY A 164 -24.94 13.05 6.12
N TYR A 165 -25.69 13.44 5.07
CA TYR A 165 -27.14 13.44 4.99
C TYR A 165 -27.70 12.44 3.97
N GLY A 166 -26.82 11.58 3.41
CA GLY A 166 -27.21 10.59 2.40
C GLY A 166 -27.45 11.13 0.99
N SER A 167 -27.06 12.37 0.69
CA SER A 167 -27.17 12.97 -0.63
C SER A 167 -25.93 12.64 -1.48
N LEU A 168 -26.15 12.29 -2.75
CA LEU A 168 -25.11 12.01 -3.75
C LEU A 168 -24.78 13.26 -4.59
N SER A 169 -24.82 14.44 -3.99
CA SER A 169 -24.53 15.71 -4.65
C SER A 169 -23.12 16.21 -4.38
N PHE A 170 -22.59 17.04 -5.28
CA PHE A 170 -21.29 17.65 -5.09
C PHE A 170 -21.33 18.72 -4.00
N HIS A 171 -20.55 18.50 -2.93
CA HIS A 171 -20.28 19.48 -1.89
C HIS A 171 -18.76 19.57 -1.67
N PHE A 172 -18.18 20.73 -1.93
CA PHE A 172 -16.72 20.92 -1.89
C PHE A 172 -16.09 20.47 -0.56
N ALA A 173 -16.68 20.86 0.57
CA ALA A 173 -16.15 20.51 1.90
C ALA A 173 -16.18 18.99 2.14
N ASN A 174 -17.25 18.31 1.75
CA ASN A 174 -17.39 16.87 1.85
C ASN A 174 -16.41 16.14 0.93
N THR A 175 -16.31 16.55 -0.34
CA THR A 175 -15.34 16.00 -1.29
C THR A 175 -13.91 16.16 -0.77
N MET A 176 -13.56 17.31 -0.19
CA MET A 176 -12.22 17.52 0.37
C MET A 176 -11.95 16.65 1.60
N SER A 177 -12.94 16.42 2.45
CA SER A 177 -12.85 15.47 3.56
C SER A 177 -12.60 14.05 3.06
N GLN A 178 -13.34 13.60 2.04
CA GLN A 178 -13.15 12.30 1.40
C GLN A 178 -11.76 12.18 0.75
N VAL A 179 -11.28 13.23 0.07
CA VAL A 179 -9.91 13.27 -0.48
C VAL A 179 -8.88 13.09 0.62
N ASN A 180 -9.02 13.78 1.75
CA ASN A 180 -8.09 13.64 2.87
C ASN A 180 -8.06 12.21 3.43
N SER A 181 -9.20 11.58 3.62
CA SER A 181 -9.31 10.19 4.06
C SER A 181 -8.67 9.23 3.04
N THR A 182 -8.94 9.43 1.75
CA THR A 182 -8.34 8.66 0.66
C THR A 182 -6.82 8.80 0.63
N MET A 183 -6.29 10.02 0.83
CA MET A 183 -4.84 10.26 0.83
C MET A 183 -4.11 9.53 1.96
N LEU A 184 -4.71 9.42 3.14
CA LEU A 184 -4.11 8.64 4.24
C LEU A 184 -3.86 7.19 3.82
N VAL A 185 -4.80 6.59 3.12
CA VAL A 185 -4.69 5.21 2.62
C VAL A 185 -3.71 5.11 1.47
N THR A 186 -3.80 6.01 0.47
CA THR A 186 -2.96 5.95 -0.74
C THR A 186 -1.49 6.21 -0.43
N VAL A 187 -1.18 7.13 0.50
CA VAL A 187 0.20 7.37 0.94
C VAL A 187 0.74 6.16 1.71
N TRP A 188 -0.08 5.55 2.57
CA TRP A 188 0.33 4.37 3.34
C TRP A 188 0.71 3.17 2.44
N VAL A 189 0.03 2.98 1.33
CA VAL A 189 0.31 1.89 0.36
C VAL A 189 1.72 1.96 -0.22
N PHE A 190 2.31 3.15 -0.32
CA PHE A 190 3.65 3.36 -0.88
C PHE A 190 4.77 3.44 0.16
N ILE A 191 4.47 3.29 1.45
CA ILE A 191 5.51 3.14 2.47
C ILE A 191 6.31 1.87 2.14
N GLY A 192 7.63 2.03 2.05
CA GLY A 192 8.56 0.93 1.69
C GLY A 192 9.23 1.11 0.34
N ILE A 193 8.85 2.11 -0.48
CA ILE A 193 9.54 2.42 -1.74
C ILE A 193 11.01 2.78 -1.50
N GLU A 194 11.30 3.40 -0.37
CA GLU A 194 12.65 3.72 0.10
C GLU A 194 13.52 2.49 0.33
N GLY A 195 12.92 1.33 0.58
CA GLY A 195 13.63 0.06 0.75
C GLY A 195 14.46 -0.35 -0.47
N ALA A 196 14.02 0.04 -1.68
CA ALA A 196 14.78 -0.21 -2.90
C ALA A 196 16.15 0.50 -2.85
N VAL A 197 16.20 1.74 -2.32
CA VAL A 197 17.43 2.53 -2.23
C VAL A 197 18.38 1.99 -1.17
N VAL A 198 17.85 1.42 -0.08
CA VAL A 198 18.64 0.77 0.98
C VAL A 198 19.46 -0.41 0.44
N PHE A 199 18.93 -1.11 -0.57
CA PHE A 199 19.62 -2.23 -1.23
C PHE A 199 20.53 -1.82 -2.39
N SER A 200 20.67 -0.53 -2.69
CA SER A 200 21.46 -0.04 -3.82
C SER A 200 22.94 -0.49 -3.75
N GLY A 201 23.54 -0.58 -2.56
CA GLY A 201 24.90 -1.05 -2.35
C GLY A 201 25.15 -2.51 -2.75
N ARG A 202 24.10 -3.33 -2.91
CA ARG A 202 24.19 -4.73 -3.35
C ARG A 202 23.89 -4.95 -4.82
N ALA A 203 23.48 -3.91 -5.53
CA ALA A 203 23.19 -3.99 -6.95
C ALA A 203 24.48 -4.03 -7.78
N LYS A 204 24.49 -4.82 -8.86
CA LYS A 204 25.60 -4.84 -9.83
C LYS A 204 25.83 -3.47 -10.46
N ASN A 205 24.74 -2.75 -10.72
CA ASN A 205 24.77 -1.39 -11.25
C ASN A 205 23.75 -0.55 -10.48
N LYS A 206 24.25 0.46 -9.74
CA LYS A 206 23.41 1.31 -8.91
C LYS A 206 22.37 2.12 -9.71
N LYS A 207 22.68 2.48 -10.96
CA LYS A 207 21.76 3.20 -11.84
C LYS A 207 20.49 2.40 -12.14
N ASP A 208 20.59 1.07 -12.21
CA ASP A 208 19.45 0.21 -12.48
C ASP A 208 18.45 0.21 -11.32
N VAL A 209 18.93 0.43 -10.09
CA VAL A 209 18.07 0.52 -8.88
C VAL A 209 17.13 1.72 -8.99
N GLY A 210 17.66 2.90 -9.33
CA GLY A 210 16.84 4.09 -9.49
C GLY A 210 15.76 3.93 -10.57
N THR A 211 16.15 3.39 -11.73
CA THR A 211 15.22 3.14 -12.84
C THR A 211 14.17 2.09 -12.46
N ALA A 212 14.58 0.99 -11.84
CA ALA A 212 13.67 -0.06 -11.37
C ALA A 212 12.67 0.46 -10.33
N THR A 213 13.12 1.35 -9.43
CA THR A 213 12.26 1.98 -8.43
C THR A 213 11.16 2.81 -9.08
N VAL A 214 11.50 3.65 -10.07
CA VAL A 214 10.51 4.49 -10.78
C VAL A 214 9.54 3.63 -11.58
N ILE A 215 10.02 2.65 -12.34
CA ILE A 215 9.17 1.74 -13.14
C ILE A 215 8.26 0.93 -12.21
N GLY A 216 8.81 0.38 -11.13
CA GLY A 216 8.05 -0.38 -10.14
C GLY A 216 6.95 0.46 -9.50
N LEU A 217 7.27 1.70 -9.09
CA LEU A 217 6.30 2.64 -8.55
C LEU A 217 5.15 2.90 -9.52
N ILE A 218 5.47 3.27 -10.77
CA ILE A 218 4.46 3.58 -11.78
C ILE A 218 3.57 2.36 -12.04
N SER A 219 4.16 1.16 -12.13
CA SER A 219 3.41 -0.09 -12.33
C SER A 219 2.43 -0.37 -11.19
N VAL A 220 2.89 -0.25 -9.96
CA VAL A 220 2.06 -0.47 -8.76
C VAL A 220 0.97 0.60 -8.65
N LEU A 221 1.31 1.86 -8.92
CA LEU A 221 0.35 2.97 -8.92
C LEU A 221 -0.78 2.73 -9.93
N LEU A 222 -0.45 2.30 -11.15
CA LEU A 222 -1.45 1.98 -12.18
C LEU A 222 -2.35 0.81 -11.74
N ILE A 223 -1.79 -0.24 -11.16
CA ILE A 223 -2.54 -1.39 -10.66
C ILE A 223 -3.54 -0.95 -9.57
N TYR A 224 -3.08 -0.21 -8.56
CA TYR A 224 -3.97 0.23 -7.47
C TYR A 224 -5.00 1.25 -7.94
N PHE A 225 -4.61 2.18 -8.81
CA PHE A 225 -5.55 3.12 -9.43
C PHE A 225 -6.66 2.40 -10.18
N LEU A 226 -6.30 1.42 -11.02
CA LEU A 226 -7.29 0.62 -11.76
C LEU A 226 -8.20 -0.15 -10.82
N LEU A 227 -7.64 -0.84 -9.82
CA LEU A 227 -8.42 -1.61 -8.84
C LEU A 227 -9.44 -0.73 -8.13
N THR A 228 -9.03 0.42 -7.62
CA THR A 228 -9.91 1.30 -6.85
C THR A 228 -10.97 1.98 -7.71
N VAL A 229 -10.63 2.45 -8.91
CA VAL A 229 -11.59 3.08 -9.83
C VAL A 229 -12.59 2.06 -10.37
N LEU A 230 -12.13 0.87 -10.75
CA LEU A 230 -13.03 -0.18 -11.25
C LEU A 230 -13.97 -0.69 -10.16
N ALA A 231 -13.50 -0.79 -8.90
CA ALA A 231 -14.33 -1.19 -7.77
C ALA A 231 -15.52 -0.25 -7.58
N GLN A 232 -15.36 1.06 -7.81
CA GLN A 232 -16.45 2.03 -7.75
C GLN A 232 -17.55 1.80 -8.78
N GLY A 233 -17.23 1.20 -9.91
CA GLY A 233 -18.21 0.83 -10.95
C GLY A 233 -18.95 -0.49 -10.70
N ILE A 234 -18.55 -1.23 -9.65
CA ILE A 234 -19.16 -2.53 -9.30
C ILE A 234 -19.94 -2.42 -8.00
N VAL A 235 -19.37 -1.76 -7.00
CA VAL A 235 -19.95 -1.63 -5.66
C VAL A 235 -20.78 -0.34 -5.60
N CYS A 236 -22.07 -0.48 -5.35
CA CYS A 236 -22.94 0.67 -5.15
C CYS A 236 -22.76 1.20 -3.72
N LEU A 237 -22.39 2.47 -3.57
CA LEU A 237 -22.21 3.13 -2.28
C LEU A 237 -23.46 3.02 -1.37
N LEU A 238 -24.66 3.08 -1.94
CA LEU A 238 -25.90 2.91 -1.20
C LEU A 238 -26.02 1.54 -0.52
N TYR A 239 -25.56 0.48 -1.20
CA TYR A 239 -25.62 -0.88 -0.66
C TYR A 239 -24.60 -1.14 0.45
N THR A 240 -23.43 -0.49 0.38
CA THR A 240 -22.39 -0.61 1.42
C THR A 240 -22.76 0.15 2.69
N SER A 241 -23.50 1.26 2.59
CA SER A 241 -24.00 2.00 3.74
C SER A 241 -25.04 1.19 4.52
N ASP A 242 -26.02 0.60 3.82
CA ASP A 242 -27.07 -0.21 4.45
C ASP A 242 -26.49 -1.45 5.17
N ALA A 243 -25.45 -2.07 4.61
CA ALA A 243 -24.79 -3.22 5.24
C ALA A 243 -23.96 -2.83 6.49
N ALA A 244 -23.40 -1.63 6.54
CA ALA A 244 -22.68 -1.14 7.71
C ALA A 244 -23.64 -0.78 8.86
N ASP A 245 -24.80 -0.21 8.56
CA ASP A 245 -25.81 0.11 9.56
C ASP A 245 -26.48 -1.15 10.16
N GLU A 246 -26.52 -2.27 9.44
CA GLU A 246 -27.01 -3.56 9.97
C GLU A 246 -25.98 -4.22 10.90
N GLU A 247 -24.66 -4.07 10.68
CA GLU A 247 -23.63 -4.62 11.59
C GLU A 247 -23.55 -3.86 12.94
N ASP A 248 -23.82 -2.56 12.95
CA ASP A 248 -23.84 -1.74 14.18
C ASP A 248 -25.14 -1.93 15.02
N SER A 249 -26.13 -2.63 14.49
CA SER A 249 -27.44 -2.88 15.16
C SER A 249 -27.53 -4.23 15.90
N VAL A 250 -26.46 -5.03 15.96
CA VAL A 250 -26.33 -6.31 16.66
C VAL A 250 -25.31 -6.20 17.79
#